data_0c456d38ab8fb354390df26d799cb563
#
_entry.id   0c456d38ab8fb354390df26d799cb563
#
_cell.length_a   1.000
_cell.length_b   1.000
_cell.length_c   1.000
_cell.angle_alpha   90.00
_cell.angle_beta   90.00
_cell.angle_gamma   90.00
#
_symmetry.space_group_name_H-M   'P 1'
#
loop_
_entity.id
_entity.type
_entity.pdbx_description
1 polymer ?
#
loop_
_entity_poly.entity_id
_entity_poly.type
_entity_poly.pdbx_seq_one_letter_code
_entity_poly.pdbx_strand_id
1 'polypeptide(L)'
;MDQVRIDRWLWAARLFKTRSAATEAVLGGRAHVNGTRVKPSKDVRPGDRLEVTIGDVRRELVVRGVAEKRGPASVAATLYEETPESKARREQHAAARRLARPLGADLGARPTKRDRRRLDALRRAQRR
;
A
#
# COMPACT_ATOMS: atom_id res chain seq x y z
N MET A 1 -11.82 -23.17 -3.52
CA MET A 1 -11.14 -22.46 -4.61
C MET A 1 -9.72 -22.14 -4.17
N ASP A 2 -8.74 -22.62 -4.93
CA ASP A 2 -7.32 -22.57 -4.50
C ASP A 2 -6.54 -21.45 -5.17
N GLN A 3 -7.14 -20.73 -6.11
CA GLN A 3 -6.49 -19.65 -6.84
C GLN A 3 -7.48 -18.61 -7.30
N VAL A 4 -6.98 -17.36 -7.44
CA VAL A 4 -7.77 -16.23 -7.92
C VAL A 4 -6.85 -15.28 -8.68
N ARG A 5 -7.39 -14.51 -9.63
CA ARG A 5 -6.60 -13.52 -10.37
C ARG A 5 -5.97 -12.51 -9.42
N ILE A 6 -4.73 -12.11 -9.72
CA ILE A 6 -3.98 -11.18 -8.85
C ILE A 6 -4.70 -9.84 -8.67
N ASP A 7 -5.32 -9.29 -9.73
CA ASP A 7 -6.05 -8.03 -9.64
C ASP A 7 -7.23 -8.13 -8.67
N ARG A 8 -7.96 -9.23 -8.72
CA ARG A 8 -9.06 -9.50 -7.80
C ARG A 8 -8.57 -9.74 -6.38
N TRP A 9 -7.49 -10.50 -6.24
CA TRP A 9 -6.90 -10.80 -4.92
C TRP A 9 -6.42 -9.54 -4.22
N LEU A 10 -5.71 -8.65 -4.93
CA LEU A 10 -5.24 -7.38 -4.39
C LEU A 10 -6.39 -6.50 -3.89
N TRP A 11 -7.50 -6.50 -4.62
CA TRP A 11 -8.70 -5.80 -4.21
C TRP A 11 -9.37 -6.49 -3.01
N ALA A 12 -9.52 -7.81 -3.03
CA ALA A 12 -10.12 -8.58 -1.95
C ALA A 12 -9.32 -8.46 -0.64
N ALA A 13 -7.99 -8.42 -0.73
CA ALA A 13 -7.09 -8.25 0.41
C ALA A 13 -7.03 -6.80 0.91
N ARG A 14 -7.80 -5.89 0.31
CA ARG A 14 -7.87 -4.46 0.67
C ARG A 14 -6.55 -3.71 0.53
N LEU A 15 -5.66 -4.20 -0.32
CA LEU A 15 -4.42 -3.50 -0.66
C LEU A 15 -4.68 -2.34 -1.63
N PHE A 16 -5.75 -2.41 -2.41
CA PHE A 16 -6.23 -1.35 -3.30
C PHE A 16 -7.71 -1.10 -3.06
N LYS A 17 -8.14 0.14 -3.20
CA LYS A 17 -9.54 0.54 -2.97
C LYS A 17 -10.49 -0.03 -4.02
N THR A 18 -10.01 -0.14 -5.26
CA THR A 18 -10.82 -0.62 -6.38
C THR A 18 -10.06 -1.69 -7.14
N ARG A 19 -10.81 -2.54 -7.84
CA ARG A 19 -10.22 -3.54 -8.72
C ARG A 19 -9.48 -2.89 -9.90
N SER A 20 -9.99 -1.76 -10.39
CA SER A 20 -9.33 -1.00 -11.46
C SER A 20 -7.96 -0.50 -11.02
N ALA A 21 -7.82 0.01 -9.80
CA ALA A 21 -6.55 0.45 -9.26
C ALA A 21 -5.57 -0.72 -9.14
N ALA A 22 -6.04 -1.89 -8.71
CA ALA A 22 -5.23 -3.10 -8.65
C ALA A 22 -4.75 -3.53 -10.04
N THR A 23 -5.64 -3.51 -11.02
CA THR A 23 -5.31 -3.85 -12.42
C THR A 23 -4.24 -2.91 -12.98
N GLU A 24 -4.40 -1.61 -12.77
CA GLU A 24 -3.42 -0.60 -13.21
C GLU A 24 -2.06 -0.79 -12.56
N ALA A 25 -2.04 -1.13 -11.27
CA ALA A 25 -0.78 -1.38 -10.56
C ALA A 25 -0.04 -2.58 -11.14
N VAL A 26 -0.74 -3.65 -11.46
CA VAL A 26 -0.14 -4.83 -12.09
C VAL A 26 0.38 -4.52 -13.49
N LEU A 27 -0.42 -3.82 -14.30
CA LEU A 27 -0.01 -3.39 -15.64
C LEU A 27 1.20 -2.46 -15.61
N GLY A 28 1.29 -1.60 -14.59
CA GLY A 28 2.40 -0.69 -14.41
C GLY A 28 3.67 -1.33 -13.83
N GLY A 29 3.68 -2.65 -13.62
CA GLY A 29 4.83 -3.35 -13.05
C GLY A 29 5.02 -3.13 -11.55
N ARG A 30 3.97 -2.70 -10.84
CA ARG A 30 4.01 -2.46 -9.39
C ARG A 30 3.68 -3.70 -8.57
N ALA A 31 3.38 -4.81 -9.20
CA ALA A 31 3.14 -6.08 -8.54
C ALA A 31 3.93 -7.18 -9.24
N HIS A 32 4.66 -7.96 -8.45
CA HIS A 32 5.41 -9.12 -8.94
C HIS A 32 5.01 -10.36 -8.14
N VAL A 33 5.00 -11.49 -8.81
CA VAL A 33 4.76 -12.80 -8.17
C VAL A 33 6.04 -13.62 -8.27
N ASN A 34 6.56 -14.03 -7.11
CA ASN A 34 7.80 -14.81 -7.02
C ASN A 34 8.96 -14.13 -7.78
N GLY A 35 9.03 -12.80 -7.69
CA GLY A 35 10.07 -12.00 -8.32
C GLY A 35 9.87 -11.70 -9.81
N THR A 36 8.75 -12.10 -10.39
CA THR A 36 8.49 -11.95 -11.82
C THR A 36 7.30 -11.01 -12.05
N ARG A 37 7.46 -10.09 -13.01
CA ARG A 37 6.37 -9.24 -13.47
C ARG A 37 5.30 -10.10 -14.13
N VAL A 38 4.03 -9.83 -13.79
CA VAL A 38 2.89 -10.65 -14.24
C VAL A 38 1.81 -9.78 -14.86
N LYS A 39 0.86 -10.42 -15.52
CA LYS A 39 -0.35 -9.79 -16.04
C LYS A 39 -1.45 -9.78 -14.99
N PRO A 40 -2.44 -8.87 -15.06
CA PRO A 40 -3.55 -8.84 -14.10
C PRO A 40 -4.35 -10.14 -14.01
N SER A 41 -4.36 -10.93 -15.07
CA SER A 41 -5.05 -12.22 -15.12
C SER A 41 -4.25 -13.38 -14.49
N LYS A 42 -3.04 -13.13 -14.02
CA LYS A 42 -2.23 -14.16 -13.37
C LYS A 42 -2.89 -14.64 -12.10
N ASP A 43 -3.07 -15.95 -11.97
CA ASP A 43 -3.62 -16.56 -10.75
C ASP A 43 -2.58 -16.57 -9.63
N VAL A 44 -3.04 -16.25 -8.43
CA VAL A 44 -2.24 -16.38 -7.20
C VAL A 44 -2.82 -17.47 -6.31
N ARG A 45 -1.95 -18.14 -5.58
CA ARG A 45 -2.28 -19.28 -4.69
C ARG A 45 -1.67 -19.04 -3.32
N PRO A 46 -2.20 -19.71 -2.27
CA PRO A 46 -1.51 -19.72 -0.98
C PRO A 46 -0.07 -20.22 -1.13
N GLY A 47 0.86 -19.53 -0.51
CA GLY A 47 2.29 -19.78 -0.62
C GLY A 47 3.02 -18.92 -1.64
N ASP A 48 2.32 -18.27 -2.54
CA ASP A 48 2.96 -17.34 -3.49
C ASP A 48 3.50 -16.11 -2.76
N ARG A 49 4.66 -15.64 -3.22
CA ARG A 49 5.29 -14.45 -2.69
C ARG A 49 4.99 -13.27 -3.61
N LEU A 50 4.41 -12.22 -3.05
CA LEU A 50 4.05 -11.01 -3.79
C LEU A 50 4.93 -9.85 -3.36
N GLU A 51 5.38 -9.06 -4.35
CA GLU A 51 5.97 -7.75 -4.13
C GLU A 51 5.03 -6.72 -4.72
N VAL A 52 4.49 -5.85 -3.88
CA VAL A 52 3.50 -4.85 -4.29
C VAL A 52 3.97 -3.48 -3.85
N THR A 53 3.99 -2.53 -4.79
CA THR A 53 4.26 -1.13 -4.49
C THR A 53 2.95 -0.38 -4.39
N ILE A 54 2.65 0.13 -3.19
CA ILE A 54 1.44 0.91 -2.91
C ILE A 54 1.88 2.34 -2.61
N GLY A 55 1.53 3.27 -3.51
CA GLY A 55 2.07 4.61 -3.44
C GLY A 55 3.59 4.59 -3.68
N ASP A 56 4.36 4.98 -2.68
CA ASP A 56 5.82 4.98 -2.70
C ASP A 56 6.43 3.89 -1.80
N VAL A 57 5.59 2.99 -1.28
CA VAL A 57 6.01 1.94 -0.34
C VAL A 57 5.94 0.57 -0.99
N ARG A 58 7.08 -0.12 -1.01
CA ARG A 58 7.17 -1.51 -1.48
C ARG A 58 6.91 -2.46 -0.32
N ARG A 59 5.98 -3.40 -0.52
CA ARG A 59 5.63 -4.41 0.47
C ARG A 59 5.88 -5.81 -0.11
N GLU A 60 6.43 -6.68 0.71
CA GLU A 60 6.58 -8.10 0.39
C GLU A 60 5.61 -8.91 1.24
N LEU A 61 4.77 -9.69 0.57
CA LEU A 61 3.69 -10.43 1.19
C LEU A 61 3.76 -11.90 0.79
N VAL A 62 3.33 -12.76 1.68
CA VAL A 62 3.10 -14.18 1.36
C VAL A 62 1.59 -14.40 1.35
N VAL A 63 1.07 -14.96 0.27
CA VAL A 63 -0.35 -15.28 0.14
C VAL A 63 -0.67 -16.43 1.09
N ARG A 64 -1.64 -16.24 1.98
CA ARG A 64 -2.10 -17.25 2.94
C ARG A 64 -3.47 -17.81 2.57
N GLY A 65 -4.26 -17.03 1.86
CA GLY A 65 -5.59 -17.44 1.40
C GLY A 65 -6.01 -16.65 0.19
N VAL A 66 -7.05 -17.12 -0.48
CA VAL A 66 -7.62 -16.47 -1.64
C VAL A 66 -9.10 -16.22 -1.42
N ALA A 67 -9.64 -15.13 -2.00
CA ALA A 67 -11.05 -14.80 -1.93
C ALA A 67 -11.46 -14.09 -3.22
N GLU A 68 -12.67 -14.38 -3.68
CA GLU A 68 -13.26 -13.75 -4.86
C GLU A 68 -13.93 -12.41 -4.54
N LYS A 69 -14.36 -12.24 -3.30
CA LYS A 69 -15.11 -11.06 -2.86
C LYS A 69 -14.34 -10.32 -1.78
N ARG A 70 -14.48 -9.00 -1.81
CA ARG A 70 -13.91 -8.13 -0.80
C ARG A 70 -14.73 -8.22 0.48
N GLY A 71 -14.12 -8.77 1.53
CA GLY A 71 -14.72 -8.87 2.85
C GLY A 71 -14.30 -7.75 3.79
N PRO A 72 -14.68 -7.86 5.08
CA PRO A 72 -14.21 -6.94 6.11
C PRO A 72 -12.69 -6.94 6.23
N ALA A 73 -12.12 -5.86 6.80
CA ALA A 73 -10.67 -5.73 6.97
C ALA A 73 -10.07 -6.88 7.80
N SER A 74 -10.81 -7.40 8.78
CA SER A 74 -10.38 -8.54 9.58
C SER A 74 -10.18 -9.81 8.75
N VAL A 75 -11.06 -10.05 7.79
CA VAL A 75 -10.94 -11.19 6.87
C VAL A 75 -9.83 -10.94 5.86
N ALA A 76 -9.74 -9.72 5.32
CA ALA A 76 -8.69 -9.37 4.37
C ALA A 76 -7.29 -9.57 4.97
N ALA A 77 -7.11 -9.26 6.24
CA ALA A 77 -5.83 -9.44 6.93
C ALA A 77 -5.39 -10.90 7.04
N THR A 78 -6.33 -11.86 6.92
CA THR A 78 -6.02 -13.29 6.94
C THR A 78 -5.55 -13.84 5.59
N LEU A 79 -5.74 -13.05 4.52
CA LEU A 79 -5.40 -13.49 3.17
C LEU A 79 -3.90 -13.43 2.87
N TYR A 80 -3.15 -12.69 3.67
CA TYR A 80 -1.72 -12.52 3.47
C TYR A 80 -0.97 -12.33 4.78
N GLU A 81 0.34 -12.51 4.71
CA GLU A 81 1.25 -12.22 5.80
C GLU A 81 2.42 -11.40 5.24
N GLU A 82 2.63 -10.22 5.78
CA GLU A 82 3.76 -9.39 5.39
C GLU A 82 5.06 -9.95 5.98
N THR A 83 6.14 -10.00 5.19
CA THR A 83 7.43 -10.47 5.69
C THR A 83 7.96 -9.52 6.76
N PRO A 84 8.71 -10.01 7.76
CA PRO A 84 9.29 -9.15 8.79
C PRO A 84 10.17 -8.03 8.22
N GLU A 85 10.94 -8.32 7.19
CA GLU A 85 11.81 -7.36 6.51
C GLU A 85 11.00 -6.24 5.85
N SER A 86 9.90 -6.58 5.19
CA SER A 86 9.01 -5.62 4.56
C SER A 86 8.34 -4.72 5.59
N LYS A 87 7.87 -5.30 6.68
CA LYS A 87 7.24 -4.57 7.78
C LYS A 87 8.22 -3.59 8.41
N ALA A 88 9.46 -4.01 8.66
CA ALA A 88 10.50 -3.15 9.19
C ALA A 88 10.82 -1.99 8.26
N ARG A 89 10.97 -2.24 6.96
CA ARG A 89 11.20 -1.20 5.95
C ARG A 89 10.05 -0.19 5.90
N ARG A 90 8.82 -0.67 5.96
CA ARG A 90 7.63 0.19 5.96
C ARG A 90 7.58 1.08 7.19
N GLU A 91 7.91 0.55 8.35
CA GLU A 91 7.97 1.31 9.59
C GLU A 91 9.08 2.36 9.57
N GLN A 92 10.25 2.02 9.05
CA GLN A 92 11.36 2.95 8.87
C GLN A 92 11.02 4.07 7.89
N HIS A 93 10.36 3.75 6.79
CA HIS A 93 9.90 4.72 5.81
C HIS A 93 8.87 5.68 6.42
N ALA A 94 7.92 5.18 7.18
CA ALA A 94 6.94 5.99 7.88
C ALA A 94 7.60 6.90 8.93
N ALA A 95 8.58 6.42 9.64
CA ALA A 95 9.35 7.22 10.61
C ALA A 95 10.13 8.34 9.91
N ALA A 96 10.80 8.04 8.81
CA ALA A 96 11.51 9.03 8.02
C ALA A 96 10.57 10.12 7.48
N ARG A 97 9.40 9.74 7.02
CA ARG A 97 8.39 10.71 6.55
C ARG A 97 7.90 11.59 7.68
N ARG A 98 7.70 11.05 8.88
CA ARG A 98 7.30 11.84 10.05
C ARG A 98 8.37 12.87 10.43
N LEU A 99 9.63 12.49 10.40
CA LEU A 99 10.75 13.40 10.68
C LEU A 99 10.88 14.50 9.62
N ALA A 100 10.51 14.23 8.39
CA ALA A 100 10.57 15.18 7.28
C ALA A 100 9.33 16.09 7.20
N ARG A 101 8.30 15.85 8.03
CA ARG A 101 7.07 16.67 7.99
C ARG A 101 7.32 18.09 8.44
N PRO A 102 6.69 19.09 7.76
CA PRO A 102 6.73 20.46 8.23
C PRO A 102 6.11 20.59 9.63
N LEU A 103 6.59 21.57 10.39
CA LEU A 103 6.00 21.91 11.68
C LEU A 103 4.50 22.18 11.52
N GLY A 104 3.69 21.58 12.41
CA GLY A 104 2.24 21.72 12.38
C GLY A 104 1.50 20.60 11.64
N ALA A 105 2.18 19.74 10.90
CA ALA A 105 1.55 18.60 10.24
C ALA A 105 1.05 17.54 11.23
N ASP A 106 1.58 17.54 12.44
CA ASP A 106 1.26 16.55 13.50
C ASP A 106 0.13 17.01 14.43
N LEU A 107 -0.53 18.12 14.13
CA LEU A 107 -1.63 18.65 14.97
C LEU A 107 -2.90 17.82 14.90
N GLY A 108 -2.95 16.78 14.09
CA GLY A 108 -4.04 15.80 14.07
C GLY A 108 -5.40 16.33 13.64
N ALA A 109 -5.55 17.64 13.48
CA ALA A 109 -6.80 18.28 13.08
C ALA A 109 -6.61 18.96 11.73
N ARG A 110 -7.72 19.09 10.99
CA ARG A 110 -7.71 19.82 9.73
C ARG A 110 -7.37 21.29 9.99
N PRO A 111 -6.31 21.87 9.38
CA PRO A 111 -5.92 23.24 9.65
C PRO A 111 -7.04 24.21 9.32
N THR A 112 -7.25 25.22 10.16
CA THR A 112 -8.11 26.35 9.87
C THR A 112 -7.47 27.19 8.76
N LYS A 113 -8.24 28.11 8.17
CA LYS A 113 -7.67 29.05 7.16
C LYS A 113 -6.47 29.82 7.70
N ARG A 114 -6.50 30.17 8.97
CA ARG A 114 -5.41 30.87 9.65
C ARG A 114 -4.16 29.99 9.76
N ASP A 115 -4.33 28.74 10.12
CA ASP A 115 -3.23 27.77 10.23
C ASP A 115 -2.63 27.46 8.87
N ARG A 116 -3.45 27.38 7.82
CA ARG A 116 -2.95 27.19 6.46
C ARG A 116 -2.06 28.35 6.00
N ARG A 117 -2.43 29.59 6.31
CA ARG A 117 -1.61 30.76 5.98
C ARG A 117 -0.27 30.71 6.70
N ARG A 118 -0.24 30.30 7.96
CA ARG A 118 1.00 30.13 8.72
C ARG A 118 1.88 29.05 8.11
N LEU A 119 1.30 27.90 7.75
CA LEU A 119 2.02 26.83 7.11
C LEU A 119 2.60 27.23 5.76
N ASP A 120 1.84 27.99 4.97
CA ASP A 120 2.31 28.50 3.68
C ASP A 120 3.45 29.50 3.86
N ALA A 121 3.38 30.37 4.84
CA ALA A 121 4.45 31.33 5.16
C ALA A 121 5.73 30.59 5.58
N LEU A 122 5.62 29.55 6.41
CA LEU A 122 6.76 28.72 6.82
C LEU A 122 7.37 27.98 5.64
N ARG A 123 6.56 27.43 4.75
CA ARG A 123 7.03 26.77 3.54
C ARG A 123 7.80 27.71 2.62
N ARG A 124 7.32 28.94 2.44
CA ARG A 124 8.03 29.96 1.67
C ARG A 124 9.37 30.31 2.28
N ALA A 125 9.44 30.43 3.60
CA ALA A 125 10.70 30.69 4.30
C ALA A 125 11.70 29.56 4.14
N GLN A 126 11.25 28.32 4.12
CA GLN A 126 12.12 27.15 3.97
C GLN A 126 12.62 26.94 2.52
N ARG A 127 11.96 27.52 1.54
CA ARG A 127 12.36 27.40 0.13
C ARG A 127 13.49 28.35 -0.30
N ARG A 128 13.94 29.19 0.58
CA ARG A 128 15.02 30.16 0.28
C ARG A 128 16.39 29.57 0.61
#